data_99dd092f899d91f76d65e17120e1d898
#
_entry.id   99dd092f899d91f76d65e17120e1d898
#
_cell.length_a   1.000
_cell.length_b   1.000
_cell.length_c   1.000
_cell.angle_alpha   90.00
_cell.angle_beta   90.00
_cell.angle_gamma   90.00
#
_symmetry.space_group_name_H-M   'P 1'
#
loop_
_entity.id
_entity.type
_entity.pdbx_description
1 polymer ?
#
loop_
_entity_poly.entity_id
_entity_poly.type
_entity_poly.pdbx_seq_one_letter_code
_entity_poly.pdbx_strand_id
1 'polypeptide(L)'
;VNNKSINAVKWGKGKFKIMLWSQMHGDEATGTMSLFDLFNFLQQDNETVQLIAKNCQLHFIPMVNPDGAEAFTRRNSQQIDINRDFLNEVTPEAKILKQYREKVNPDFGFNLHDQSTLWSVAGSLKPATLSFLVPAIDEELSINKTRKNAMLVIADMFKDIDQFLPQQIGL
;
A
#
# COMPACT_ATOMS: atom_id res chain seq x y z
N VAL A 1 11.55 -15.78 -4.91
CA VAL A 1 10.84 -17.04 -4.79
C VAL A 1 10.79 -17.67 -6.17
N ASN A 2 10.97 -18.96 -6.32
CA ASN A 2 11.15 -19.62 -7.63
C ASN A 2 12.11 -18.88 -8.59
N ASN A 3 13.23 -18.36 -8.07
CA ASN A 3 14.22 -17.53 -8.76
C ASN A 3 13.71 -16.14 -9.26
N LYS A 4 12.56 -15.67 -8.77
CA LYS A 4 12.09 -14.31 -9.08
C LYS A 4 12.55 -13.33 -8.02
N SER A 5 12.93 -12.14 -8.47
CA SER A 5 13.36 -11.05 -7.58
C SER A 5 12.18 -10.23 -7.08
N ILE A 6 12.25 -9.85 -5.81
CA ILE A 6 11.42 -8.78 -5.27
C ILE A 6 12.26 -7.51 -5.29
N ASN A 7 11.82 -6.51 -6.03
CA ASN A 7 12.57 -5.29 -6.26
C ASN A 7 12.07 -4.17 -5.34
N ALA A 8 13.00 -3.36 -4.84
CA ALA A 8 12.70 -2.17 -4.09
C ALA A 8 13.30 -0.93 -4.78
N VAL A 9 12.54 0.15 -4.83
CA VAL A 9 12.96 1.43 -5.39
C VAL A 9 12.94 2.47 -4.27
N LYS A 10 13.96 3.33 -4.23
CA LYS A 10 14.05 4.46 -3.31
C LYS A 10 14.09 5.76 -4.10
N TRP A 11 13.31 6.75 -3.64
CA TRP A 11 13.27 8.08 -4.23
C TRP A 11 13.18 9.17 -3.15
N GLY A 12 13.76 10.35 -3.41
CA GLY A 12 13.79 11.47 -2.46
C GLY A 12 14.83 11.32 -1.35
N LYS A 13 15.04 12.41 -0.62
CA LYS A 13 16.09 12.52 0.44
C LYS A 13 15.55 13.16 1.73
N GLY A 14 14.25 13.39 1.81
CA GLY A 14 13.60 14.03 2.95
C GLY A 14 13.68 13.20 4.24
N LYS A 15 13.20 13.78 5.31
CA LYS A 15 13.23 13.17 6.65
C LYS A 15 12.11 12.14 6.83
N PHE A 16 10.91 12.40 6.26
CA PHE A 16 9.77 11.52 6.40
C PHE A 16 9.95 10.31 5.48
N LYS A 17 9.99 9.14 6.07
CA LYS A 17 10.10 7.88 5.34
C LYS A 17 8.73 7.28 5.14
N ILE A 18 8.36 7.09 3.89
CA ILE A 18 7.08 6.50 3.51
C ILE A 18 7.37 5.23 2.71
N MET A 19 6.76 4.12 3.11
CA MET A 19 6.90 2.85 2.41
C MET A 19 5.57 2.47 1.76
N LEU A 20 5.60 2.19 0.46
CA LEU A 20 4.46 1.75 -0.32
C LEU A 20 4.77 0.39 -0.94
N TRP A 21 3.85 -0.54 -0.79
CA TRP A 21 3.99 -1.84 -1.44
C TRP A 21 2.67 -2.32 -2.01
N SER A 22 2.73 -3.16 -3.03
CA SER A 22 1.56 -3.68 -3.72
C SER A 22 1.72 -5.15 -4.05
N GLN A 23 0.64 -5.73 -4.54
CA GLN A 23 0.60 -7.11 -5.01
C GLN A 23 1.14 -8.14 -4.01
N MET A 24 0.75 -8.03 -2.73
CA MET A 24 0.83 -9.15 -1.79
C MET A 24 -0.07 -10.30 -2.25
N HIS A 25 -1.20 -9.96 -2.89
CA HIS A 25 -2.02 -10.90 -3.66
C HIS A 25 -1.67 -10.72 -5.14
N GLY A 26 -1.31 -11.80 -5.81
CA GLY A 26 -0.76 -11.72 -7.16
C GLY A 26 -1.77 -11.28 -8.21
N ASP A 27 -3.06 -11.50 -7.98
CA ASP A 27 -4.17 -11.10 -8.84
C ASP A 27 -4.63 -9.64 -8.63
N GLU A 28 -4.02 -8.90 -7.69
CA GLU A 28 -4.35 -7.51 -7.36
C GLU A 28 -3.34 -6.53 -7.98
N ALA A 29 -3.42 -6.29 -9.29
CA ALA A 29 -2.41 -5.52 -10.03
C ALA A 29 -2.60 -4.00 -10.03
N THR A 30 -3.78 -3.48 -9.67
CA THR A 30 -4.10 -2.05 -9.75
C THR A 30 -3.15 -1.19 -8.91
N GLY A 31 -2.82 -1.64 -7.69
CA GLY A 31 -1.86 -0.94 -6.83
C GLY A 31 -0.47 -0.86 -7.46
N THR A 32 -0.01 -1.91 -8.15
CA THR A 32 1.27 -1.91 -8.87
C THR A 32 1.25 -0.93 -10.03
N MET A 33 0.18 -0.89 -10.83
CA MET A 33 0.00 0.07 -11.92
C MET A 33 0.04 1.51 -11.38
N SER A 34 -0.68 1.78 -10.29
CA SER A 34 -0.68 3.08 -9.62
C SER A 34 0.71 3.52 -9.16
N LEU A 35 1.55 2.59 -8.69
CA LEU A 35 2.94 2.90 -8.34
C LEU A 35 3.77 3.27 -9.57
N PHE A 36 3.56 2.66 -10.73
CA PHE A 36 4.23 3.05 -11.97
C PHE A 36 3.77 4.43 -12.45
N ASP A 37 2.48 4.75 -12.33
CA ASP A 37 1.98 6.11 -12.60
C ASP A 37 2.61 7.14 -11.65
N LEU A 38 2.75 6.79 -10.38
CA LEU A 38 3.45 7.62 -9.40
C LEU A 38 4.94 7.80 -9.78
N PHE A 39 5.63 6.77 -10.29
CA PHE A 39 7.01 6.92 -10.78
C PHE A 39 7.08 7.91 -11.94
N ASN A 40 6.14 7.87 -12.89
CA ASN A 40 6.07 8.82 -13.98
C ASN A 40 5.80 10.25 -13.46
N PHE A 41 4.91 10.41 -12.49
CA PHE A 41 4.65 11.70 -11.84
C PHE A 41 5.91 12.25 -11.14
N LEU A 42 6.63 11.42 -10.40
CA LEU A 42 7.83 11.82 -9.67
C LEU A 42 9.03 12.20 -10.57
N GLN A 43 8.97 11.92 -11.86
CA GLN A 43 9.98 12.35 -12.84
C GLN A 43 9.69 13.76 -13.40
N GLN A 44 8.53 14.33 -13.11
CA GLN A 44 8.18 15.67 -13.57
C GLN A 44 8.95 16.73 -12.79
N ASP A 45 9.24 17.84 -13.45
CA ASP A 45 9.82 19.03 -12.81
C ASP A 45 8.71 20.02 -12.47
N ASN A 46 8.11 19.85 -11.29
CA ASN A 46 7.11 20.76 -10.76
C ASN A 46 7.27 20.97 -9.24
N GLU A 47 6.63 22.00 -8.71
CA GLU A 47 6.74 22.39 -7.31
C GLU A 47 6.32 21.28 -6.34
N THR A 48 5.29 20.52 -6.68
CA THR A 48 4.79 19.42 -5.84
C THR A 48 5.85 18.32 -5.71
N VAL A 49 6.45 17.91 -6.83
CA VAL A 49 7.50 16.89 -6.84
C VAL A 49 8.73 17.36 -6.07
N GLN A 50 9.11 18.62 -6.24
CA GLN A 50 10.23 19.22 -5.48
C GLN A 50 9.93 19.26 -3.99
N LEU A 51 8.70 19.61 -3.59
CA LEU A 51 8.27 19.60 -2.20
C LEU A 51 8.33 18.19 -1.58
N ILE A 52 7.82 17.19 -2.32
CA ILE A 52 7.88 15.78 -1.90
C ILE A 52 9.34 15.34 -1.77
N ALA A 53 10.18 15.61 -2.77
CA ALA A 53 11.61 15.22 -2.77
C ALA A 53 12.39 15.80 -1.59
N LYS A 54 12.07 17.04 -1.22
CA LYS A 54 12.70 17.76 -0.09
C LYS A 54 12.30 17.18 1.26
N ASN A 55 11.04 16.82 1.43
CA ASN A 55 10.49 16.44 2.73
C ASN A 55 10.41 14.93 2.95
N CYS A 56 10.21 14.15 1.87
CA CYS A 56 9.96 12.72 1.94
C CYS A 56 11.09 11.89 1.36
N GLN A 57 11.23 10.69 1.88
CA GLN A 57 12.00 9.60 1.34
C GLN A 57 11.02 8.45 1.08
N LEU A 58 10.73 8.19 -0.18
CA LEU A 58 9.77 7.18 -0.60
C LEU A 58 10.49 5.86 -0.87
N HIS A 59 9.93 4.79 -0.35
CA HIS A 59 10.40 3.42 -0.54
C HIS A 59 9.27 2.59 -1.14
N PHE A 60 9.50 1.99 -2.28
CA PHE A 60 8.50 1.24 -3.03
C PHE A 60 8.88 -0.22 -3.17
N ILE A 61 7.91 -1.11 -3.02
CA ILE A 61 8.01 -2.52 -3.44
C ILE A 61 6.79 -2.81 -4.32
N PRO A 62 6.92 -2.62 -5.66
CA PRO A 62 5.77 -2.69 -6.58
C PRO A 62 5.12 -4.05 -6.71
N MET A 63 5.81 -5.13 -6.35
CA MET A 63 5.30 -6.50 -6.50
C MET A 63 5.91 -7.40 -5.43
N VAL A 64 5.16 -7.65 -4.36
CA VAL A 64 5.62 -8.51 -3.26
C VAL A 64 5.51 -9.99 -3.63
N ASN A 65 4.51 -10.36 -4.44
CA ASN A 65 4.20 -11.75 -4.82
C ASN A 65 4.39 -11.98 -6.33
N PRO A 66 5.63 -12.09 -6.84
CA PRO A 66 5.86 -12.26 -8.27
C PRO A 66 5.40 -13.62 -8.81
N ASP A 67 5.37 -14.66 -7.99
CA ASP A 67 4.88 -15.98 -8.41
C ASP A 67 3.35 -15.98 -8.55
N GLY A 68 2.64 -15.38 -7.61
CA GLY A 68 1.20 -15.22 -7.69
C GLY A 68 0.78 -14.28 -8.81
N ALA A 69 1.57 -13.22 -9.08
CA ALA A 69 1.33 -12.30 -10.18
C ALA A 69 1.40 -12.99 -11.54
N GLU A 70 2.40 -13.82 -11.78
CA GLU A 70 2.54 -14.59 -13.03
C GLU A 70 1.40 -15.61 -13.20
N ALA A 71 1.01 -16.27 -12.12
CA ALA A 71 -0.09 -17.25 -12.15
C ALA A 71 -1.48 -16.60 -12.07
N PHE A 72 -1.56 -15.28 -11.88
CA PHE A 72 -2.77 -14.51 -11.63
C PHE A 72 -3.61 -15.12 -10.50
N THR A 73 -2.96 -15.36 -9.36
CA THR A 73 -3.58 -15.95 -8.16
C THR A 73 -3.32 -15.11 -6.92
N ARG A 74 -4.26 -15.12 -5.99
CA ARG A 74 -4.15 -14.43 -4.70
C ARG A 74 -2.91 -14.89 -3.91
N ARG A 75 -2.70 -16.21 -3.86
CA ARG A 75 -1.66 -16.84 -3.03
C ARG A 75 -0.33 -16.94 -3.77
N ASN A 76 0.75 -17.10 -3.01
CA ASN A 76 2.07 -17.35 -3.59
C ASN A 76 2.20 -18.82 -4.10
N SER A 77 3.37 -19.18 -4.62
CA SER A 77 3.66 -20.54 -5.12
C SER A 77 3.52 -21.65 -4.06
N GLN A 78 3.56 -21.31 -2.77
CA GLN A 78 3.35 -22.24 -1.66
C GLN A 78 1.87 -22.29 -1.22
N GLN A 79 0.96 -21.66 -1.94
CA GLN A 79 -0.46 -21.54 -1.62
C GLN A 79 -0.74 -20.83 -0.29
N ILE A 80 0.16 -19.93 0.11
CA ILE A 80 0.05 -19.12 1.33
C ILE A 80 -0.39 -17.70 0.98
N ASP A 81 -1.31 -17.14 1.75
CA ASP A 81 -1.70 -15.72 1.70
C ASP A 81 -0.63 -14.90 2.44
N ILE A 82 0.19 -14.16 1.70
CA ILE A 82 1.31 -13.37 2.25
C ILE A 82 0.82 -12.31 3.22
N ASN A 83 -0.37 -11.72 2.99
CA ASN A 83 -0.95 -10.72 3.86
C ASN A 83 -1.36 -11.30 5.24
N ARG A 84 -1.63 -12.59 5.32
CA ARG A 84 -1.87 -13.31 6.58
C ARG A 84 -0.58 -13.83 7.22
N ASP A 85 0.44 -14.05 6.41
CA ASP A 85 1.73 -14.61 6.85
C ASP A 85 2.69 -13.54 7.42
N PHE A 86 2.36 -12.26 7.32
CA PHE A 86 3.26 -11.17 7.73
C PHE A 86 3.74 -11.27 9.19
N LEU A 87 2.93 -11.83 10.08
CA LEU A 87 3.30 -12.05 11.48
C LEU A 87 4.09 -13.36 11.68
N ASN A 88 3.77 -14.40 10.91
CA ASN A 88 4.36 -15.73 11.07
C ASN A 88 5.66 -15.91 10.29
N GLU A 89 5.86 -15.14 9.22
CA GLU A 89 7.06 -15.15 8.38
C GLU A 89 7.46 -16.54 7.86
N VAL A 90 6.48 -17.34 7.48
CA VAL A 90 6.73 -18.66 6.89
C VAL A 90 7.30 -18.49 5.48
N THR A 91 6.72 -17.55 4.70
CA THR A 91 7.09 -17.31 3.31
C THR A 91 8.33 -16.41 3.18
N PRO A 92 9.16 -16.61 2.15
CA PRO A 92 10.28 -15.71 1.89
C PRO A 92 9.84 -14.29 1.55
N GLU A 93 8.68 -14.10 0.92
CA GLU A 93 8.11 -12.78 0.61
C GLU A 93 7.81 -12.00 1.88
N ALA A 94 7.15 -12.62 2.87
CA ALA A 94 6.84 -11.97 4.14
C ALA A 94 8.12 -11.60 4.90
N LYS A 95 9.13 -12.51 4.91
CA LYS A 95 10.45 -12.22 5.51
C LYS A 95 11.14 -11.05 4.85
N ILE A 96 11.20 -11.01 3.50
CA ILE A 96 11.84 -9.93 2.74
C ILE A 96 11.14 -8.60 3.02
N LEU A 97 9.82 -8.56 2.96
CA LEU A 97 9.04 -7.35 3.22
C LEU A 97 9.29 -6.82 4.63
N LYS A 98 9.26 -7.70 5.63
CA LYS A 98 9.50 -7.33 7.03
C LYS A 98 10.91 -6.83 7.27
N GLN A 99 11.93 -7.55 6.79
CA GLN A 99 13.33 -7.13 6.89
C GLN A 99 13.57 -5.78 6.21
N TYR A 100 12.96 -5.56 5.04
CA TYR A 100 13.08 -4.27 4.36
C TYR A 100 12.39 -3.17 5.16
N ARG A 101 11.19 -3.39 5.70
CA ARG A 101 10.48 -2.46 6.58
C ARG A 101 11.31 -2.11 7.83
N GLU A 102 11.90 -3.09 8.49
CA GLU A 102 12.76 -2.88 9.66
C GLU A 102 14.00 -2.05 9.32
N LYS A 103 14.65 -2.35 8.18
CA LYS A 103 15.80 -1.59 7.67
C LYS A 103 15.44 -0.14 7.35
N VAL A 104 14.30 0.10 6.73
CA VAL A 104 13.82 1.44 6.38
C VAL A 104 13.35 2.19 7.62
N ASN A 105 12.65 1.52 8.52
CA ASN A 105 11.94 2.08 9.67
C ASN A 105 11.05 3.26 9.25
N PRO A 106 10.00 3.03 8.44
CA PRO A 106 9.17 4.07 7.88
C PRO A 106 8.27 4.74 8.93
N ASP A 107 8.01 6.03 8.75
CA ASP A 107 7.03 6.78 9.54
C ASP A 107 5.59 6.38 9.17
N PHE A 108 5.36 6.08 7.89
CA PHE A 108 4.08 5.62 7.34
C PHE A 108 4.28 4.47 6.35
N GLY A 109 3.30 3.55 6.33
CA GLY A 109 3.24 2.44 5.39
C GLY A 109 1.88 2.36 4.69
N PHE A 110 1.89 2.14 3.38
CA PHE A 110 0.70 1.95 2.56
C PHE A 110 0.77 0.58 1.89
N ASN A 111 -0.16 -0.29 2.27
CA ASN A 111 -0.37 -1.59 1.63
C ASN A 111 -1.48 -1.45 0.60
N LEU A 112 -1.12 -1.51 -0.67
CA LEU A 112 -2.04 -1.30 -1.78
C LEU A 112 -2.65 -2.63 -2.20
N HIS A 113 -3.97 -2.69 -2.12
CA HIS A 113 -4.79 -3.83 -2.51
C HIS A 113 -5.82 -3.42 -3.56
N ASP A 114 -6.34 -4.39 -4.28
CA ASP A 114 -7.55 -4.22 -5.05
C ASP A 114 -8.76 -4.63 -4.21
N GLN A 115 -9.91 -4.10 -4.56
CA GLN A 115 -11.17 -4.52 -3.96
C GLN A 115 -12.14 -5.01 -5.03
N SER A 116 -13.03 -5.91 -4.63
CA SER A 116 -14.11 -6.36 -5.51
C SER A 116 -15.09 -5.22 -5.82
N THR A 117 -15.53 -5.13 -7.06
CA THR A 117 -16.60 -4.22 -7.50
C THR A 117 -17.93 -4.42 -6.79
N LEU A 118 -18.06 -5.51 -6.02
CA LEU A 118 -19.25 -5.80 -5.20
C LEU A 118 -19.30 -4.97 -3.91
N TRP A 119 -18.19 -4.35 -3.51
CA TRP A 119 -18.17 -3.49 -2.34
C TRP A 119 -18.75 -2.11 -2.66
N SER A 120 -19.67 -1.66 -1.82
CA SER A 120 -20.26 -0.32 -1.91
C SER A 120 -19.80 0.57 -0.76
N VAL A 121 -19.90 1.87 -0.96
CA VAL A 121 -19.78 2.84 0.13
C VAL A 121 -20.93 2.59 1.12
N ALA A 122 -20.62 2.54 2.41
CA ALA A 122 -21.56 2.18 3.46
C ALA A 122 -22.91 2.91 3.34
N GLY A 123 -23.99 2.15 3.34
CA GLY A 123 -25.37 2.67 3.23
C GLY A 123 -25.79 3.18 1.85
N SER A 124 -24.98 2.96 0.81
CA SER A 124 -25.30 3.38 -0.56
C SER A 124 -25.23 2.21 -1.55
N LEU A 125 -25.79 2.39 -2.77
CA LEU A 125 -25.63 1.48 -3.89
C LEU A 125 -24.45 1.86 -4.80
N LYS A 126 -23.67 2.90 -4.43
CA LYS A 126 -22.52 3.34 -5.22
C LYS A 126 -21.33 2.42 -4.94
N PRO A 127 -20.60 1.98 -5.96
CA PRO A 127 -19.38 1.22 -5.76
C PRO A 127 -18.33 2.08 -5.05
N ALA A 128 -17.58 1.48 -4.14
CA ALA A 128 -16.42 2.12 -3.54
C ALA A 128 -15.25 2.04 -4.53
N THR A 129 -14.95 3.15 -5.20
CA THR A 129 -13.82 3.26 -6.14
C THR A 129 -12.48 3.24 -5.40
N LEU A 130 -12.43 3.89 -4.24
CA LEU A 130 -11.33 3.83 -3.29
C LEU A 130 -11.85 3.40 -1.92
N SER A 131 -11.05 2.64 -1.19
CA SER A 131 -11.34 2.32 0.21
C SER A 131 -10.08 2.45 1.04
N PHE A 132 -10.23 3.03 2.21
CA PHE A 132 -9.16 3.15 3.20
C PHE A 132 -9.46 2.28 4.41
N LEU A 133 -8.44 1.59 4.90
CA LEU A 133 -8.53 0.79 6.10
C LEU A 133 -7.34 1.09 7.01
N VAL A 134 -7.64 1.50 8.25
CA VAL A 134 -6.63 1.53 9.31
C VAL A 134 -6.78 0.24 10.11
N PRO A 135 -5.77 -0.64 10.10
CA PRO A 135 -5.85 -1.90 10.82
C PRO A 135 -6.11 -1.70 12.30
N ALA A 136 -6.92 -2.59 12.88
CA ALA A 136 -7.06 -2.71 14.32
C ALA A 136 -5.74 -3.20 14.93
N ILE A 137 -5.44 -2.74 16.15
CA ILE A 137 -4.27 -3.19 16.92
C ILE A 137 -4.63 -4.28 17.92
N ASP A 138 -5.91 -4.40 18.25
CA ASP A 138 -6.49 -5.35 19.17
C ASP A 138 -7.96 -5.59 18.82
N GLU A 139 -8.60 -6.54 19.49
CA GLU A 139 -10.02 -6.91 19.30
C GLU A 139 -10.98 -5.80 19.75
N GLU A 140 -10.58 -4.99 20.73
CA GLU A 140 -11.37 -3.87 21.25
C GLU A 140 -11.33 -2.64 20.34
N LEU A 141 -10.61 -2.71 19.22
CA LEU A 141 -10.44 -1.60 18.27
C LEU A 141 -9.81 -0.35 18.90
N SER A 142 -8.95 -0.51 19.89
CA SER A 142 -8.29 0.57 20.60
C SER A 142 -7.58 1.55 19.66
N ILE A 143 -7.57 2.83 20.05
CA ILE A 143 -6.93 3.89 19.27
C ILE A 143 -5.66 4.34 19.98
N ASN A 144 -4.52 3.80 19.55
CA ASN A 144 -3.23 4.30 19.98
C ASN A 144 -2.76 5.47 19.11
N LYS A 145 -1.61 6.04 19.44
CA LYS A 145 -1.03 7.17 18.68
C LYS A 145 -0.82 6.85 17.21
N THR A 146 -0.33 5.66 16.88
CA THR A 146 -0.07 5.24 15.50
C THR A 146 -1.36 5.14 14.69
N ARG A 147 -2.37 4.46 15.25
CA ARG A 147 -3.69 4.33 14.61
C ARG A 147 -4.35 5.70 14.42
N LYS A 148 -4.30 6.56 15.45
CA LYS A 148 -4.83 7.93 15.35
C LYS A 148 -4.15 8.73 14.24
N ASN A 149 -2.82 8.67 14.13
CA ASN A 149 -2.10 9.36 13.06
C ASN A 149 -2.49 8.85 11.67
N ALA A 150 -2.64 7.54 11.48
CA ALA A 150 -3.10 6.96 10.23
C ALA A 150 -4.53 7.44 9.87
N MET A 151 -5.44 7.47 10.85
CA MET A 151 -6.80 7.99 10.65
C MET A 151 -6.80 9.47 10.23
N LEU A 152 -5.92 10.30 10.82
CA LEU A 152 -5.79 11.72 10.46
C LEU A 152 -5.28 11.89 9.01
N VAL A 153 -4.28 11.11 8.61
CA VAL A 153 -3.76 11.11 7.23
C VAL A 153 -4.88 10.73 6.24
N ILE A 154 -5.64 9.66 6.54
CA ILE A 154 -6.78 9.26 5.69
C ILE A 154 -7.84 10.35 5.64
N ALA A 155 -8.16 11.00 6.76
CA ALA A 155 -9.15 12.07 6.78
C ALA A 155 -8.75 13.28 5.92
N ASP A 156 -7.46 13.61 5.89
CA ASP A 156 -6.96 14.68 5.01
C ASP A 156 -6.94 14.23 3.54
N MET A 157 -6.48 13.02 3.25
CA MET A 157 -6.57 12.45 1.89
C MET A 157 -8.02 12.41 1.39
N PHE A 158 -8.97 12.02 2.24
CA PHE A 158 -10.38 11.98 1.89
C PHE A 158 -10.88 13.35 1.42
N LYS A 159 -10.58 14.43 2.14
CA LYS A 159 -11.01 15.80 1.78
C LYS A 159 -10.53 16.20 0.38
N ASP A 160 -9.31 15.83 0.04
CA ASP A 160 -8.73 16.17 -1.25
C ASP A 160 -9.30 15.32 -2.38
N ILE A 161 -9.49 14.01 -2.13
CA ILE A 161 -9.94 13.05 -3.16
C ILE A 161 -11.45 13.14 -3.40
N ASP A 162 -12.27 13.41 -2.38
CA ASP A 162 -13.73 13.48 -2.50
C ASP A 162 -14.20 14.55 -3.50
N GLN A 163 -13.37 15.55 -3.77
CA GLN A 163 -13.62 16.57 -4.80
C GLN A 163 -13.65 15.95 -6.22
N PHE A 164 -12.90 14.87 -6.44
CA PHE A 164 -12.79 14.18 -7.73
C PHE A 164 -13.66 12.92 -7.80
N LEU A 165 -13.92 12.29 -6.66
CA LEU A 165 -14.67 11.04 -6.54
C LEU A 165 -15.80 11.18 -5.50
N PRO A 166 -16.75 12.11 -5.68
CA PRO A 166 -17.75 12.38 -4.67
C PRO A 166 -18.62 11.17 -4.38
N GLN A 167 -18.69 10.79 -3.09
CA GLN A 167 -19.46 9.64 -2.61
C GLN A 167 -19.03 8.27 -3.19
N GLN A 168 -17.75 8.14 -3.56
CA GLN A 168 -17.18 6.88 -4.06
C GLN A 168 -16.01 6.37 -3.21
N ILE A 169 -15.82 6.96 -2.04
CA ILE A 169 -14.73 6.58 -1.12
C ILE A 169 -15.33 5.84 0.07
N GLY A 170 -14.84 4.63 0.32
CA GLY A 170 -15.14 3.82 1.51
C GLY A 170 -14.11 4.08 2.63
N LEU A 171 -14.60 4.18 3.86
CA LEU A 171 -13.80 4.35 5.08
C LEU A 171 -14.06 3.21 6.06
#